data_d50d023c30cb2b4db0deaaed438cf610
#
_entry.id   d50d023c30cb2b4db0deaaed438cf610
#
_cell.length_a   1.000
_cell.length_b   1.000
_cell.length_c   1.000
_cell.angle_alpha   90.00
_cell.angle_beta   90.00
_cell.angle_gamma   90.00
#
_symmetry.space_group_name_H-M   'P 1'
#
loop_
_entity.id
_entity.type
_entity.pdbx_description
1 polymer ?
#
loop_
_entity_poly.entity_id
_entity_poly.type
_entity_poly.pdbx_seq_one_letter_code
_entity_poly.pdbx_strand_id
1 'polypeptide(L)'
;MKILVIGSGGRDHTIAWKFAQSSRVKKIYVAHGNAGISQTAECVNARTIEEMLAFAARESIDLTFVGPESPLSAGIVDLFEKEGLDIVGPSQAASRLESSKCYAKEIMRDLGIPVADFEIFDDPDKARDYVRSVGYPVVVKADGLAAGKGSLVCDDVAQAEDAVHLLMEKRIFGDSGSKVEIERRLYGRELSFFCFTDGNSVMPMVAAQDYKRARDDDEGKNTGGMGSYSPHPWLTEEMSQTIMDRVVQPLITGFKEKTGIVYKGILYVGLMLVEEQDSITPYVLEINIRQGDPEAQVILPRLETDLVDISEAIVQGRLHEITPKWNPDYQLCLIAVSGRTKGKKGWYKGYPERYKIGVPIHGLDQVDPECLVVHSGTGFGDEGQLITTGGRVLCIVSRGKTLKEAREKAYAEMEKVEFTGMYYRSDIGKE
;
A
#
# COMPACT_ATOMS: atom_id res chain seq x y z
N MET A 1 -9.26 2.99 -25.40
CA MET A 1 -8.58 4.00 -24.59
C MET A 1 -7.09 3.68 -24.51
N LYS A 2 -6.27 4.72 -24.33
CA LYS A 2 -4.87 4.63 -23.92
C LYS A 2 -4.78 4.98 -22.45
N ILE A 3 -4.22 4.09 -21.66
CA ILE A 3 -4.08 4.26 -20.20
C ILE A 3 -2.60 4.50 -19.85
N LEU A 4 -2.33 5.42 -18.95
CA LEU A 4 -1.02 5.58 -18.34
C LEU A 4 -1.11 5.17 -16.85
N VAL A 5 -0.36 4.16 -16.44
CA VAL A 5 -0.19 3.80 -15.03
C VAL A 5 1.14 4.36 -14.53
N ILE A 6 1.11 5.05 -13.40
CA ILE A 6 2.32 5.56 -12.76
C ILE A 6 2.77 4.57 -11.69
N GLY A 7 4.00 4.07 -11.79
CA GLY A 7 4.61 3.18 -10.80
C GLY A 7 5.45 2.05 -11.39
N SER A 8 6.00 1.20 -10.54
CA SER A 8 6.90 0.10 -10.94
C SER A 8 6.85 -1.12 -10.01
N GLY A 9 6.04 -1.06 -8.95
CA GLY A 9 5.91 -2.13 -7.94
C GLY A 9 4.88 -3.19 -8.30
N GLY A 10 4.64 -4.11 -7.35
CA GLY A 10 3.65 -5.17 -7.52
C GLY A 10 2.23 -4.64 -7.62
N ARG A 11 1.87 -3.65 -6.81
CA ARG A 11 0.61 -2.92 -6.91
C ARG A 11 0.40 -2.37 -8.33
N ASP A 12 1.42 -1.71 -8.89
CA ASP A 12 1.32 -1.02 -10.16
C ASP A 12 1.24 -2.02 -11.32
N HIS A 13 1.91 -3.16 -11.20
CA HIS A 13 1.76 -4.30 -12.10
C HIS A 13 0.32 -4.83 -12.08
N THR A 14 -0.25 -5.01 -10.89
CA THR A 14 -1.62 -5.50 -10.74
C THR A 14 -2.66 -4.51 -11.27
N ILE A 15 -2.43 -3.21 -11.11
CA ILE A 15 -3.27 -2.15 -11.71
C ILE A 15 -3.21 -2.23 -13.25
N ALA A 16 -2.01 -2.33 -13.84
CA ALA A 16 -1.84 -2.45 -15.29
C ALA A 16 -2.49 -3.74 -15.82
N TRP A 17 -2.30 -4.88 -15.12
CA TRP A 17 -2.96 -6.15 -15.43
C TRP A 17 -4.49 -6.05 -15.37
N LYS A 18 -5.04 -5.30 -14.39
CA LYS A 18 -6.49 -5.12 -14.29
C LYS A 18 -7.04 -4.28 -15.43
N PHE A 19 -6.38 -3.21 -15.83
CA PHE A 19 -6.76 -2.43 -17.01
C PHE A 19 -6.67 -3.23 -18.31
N ALA A 20 -5.72 -4.14 -18.42
CA ALA A 20 -5.58 -5.00 -19.59
C ALA A 20 -6.77 -5.96 -19.82
N GLN A 21 -7.60 -6.19 -18.81
CA GLN A 21 -8.82 -7.00 -18.92
C GLN A 21 -10.01 -6.25 -19.54
N SER A 22 -9.94 -4.91 -19.62
CA SER A 22 -11.00 -4.10 -20.18
C SER A 22 -10.96 -4.15 -21.72
N SER A 23 -12.10 -4.50 -22.33
CA SER A 23 -12.26 -4.42 -23.80
C SER A 23 -12.18 -2.98 -24.35
N ARG A 24 -12.29 -1.97 -23.48
CA ARG A 24 -12.18 -0.54 -23.81
C ARG A 24 -10.74 -0.09 -23.95
N VAL A 25 -9.77 -0.81 -23.36
CA VAL A 25 -8.35 -0.46 -23.35
C VAL A 25 -7.65 -1.01 -24.57
N LYS A 26 -7.05 -0.12 -25.37
CA LYS A 26 -6.30 -0.48 -26.58
C LYS A 26 -4.79 -0.51 -26.33
N LYS A 27 -4.31 0.30 -25.39
CA LYS A 27 -2.89 0.45 -25.10
C LYS A 27 -2.70 0.86 -23.64
N ILE A 28 -1.72 0.23 -22.98
CA ILE A 28 -1.29 0.57 -21.63
C ILE A 28 0.18 0.98 -21.68
N TYR A 29 0.46 2.12 -21.09
CA TYR A 29 1.80 2.61 -20.80
C TYR A 29 2.01 2.60 -19.29
N VAL A 30 3.22 2.31 -18.84
CA VAL A 30 3.56 2.35 -17.42
C VAL A 30 4.83 3.17 -17.23
N ALA A 31 4.73 4.26 -16.47
CA ALA A 31 5.88 5.11 -16.15
C ALA A 31 6.77 4.40 -15.14
N HIS A 32 8.00 4.12 -15.54
CA HIS A 32 9.01 3.20 -15.09
C HIS A 32 8.72 1.73 -15.40
N GLY A 33 7.68 1.13 -14.82
CA GLY A 33 7.39 -0.30 -14.96
C GLY A 33 8.48 -1.21 -14.38
N ASN A 34 8.38 -2.50 -14.69
CA ASN A 34 9.37 -3.55 -14.36
C ASN A 34 9.34 -4.66 -15.43
N ALA A 35 10.17 -5.69 -15.29
CA ALA A 35 10.27 -6.75 -16.29
C ALA A 35 8.97 -7.53 -16.52
N GLY A 36 8.11 -7.69 -15.51
CA GLY A 36 6.81 -8.34 -15.69
C GLY A 36 5.80 -7.44 -16.39
N ILE A 37 5.74 -6.17 -16.02
CA ILE A 37 4.88 -5.17 -16.66
C ILE A 37 5.19 -5.06 -18.15
N SER A 38 6.46 -5.13 -18.54
CA SER A 38 6.87 -5.02 -19.95
C SER A 38 6.34 -6.15 -20.86
N GLN A 39 5.80 -7.22 -20.28
CA GLN A 39 5.18 -8.32 -21.05
C GLN A 39 3.76 -7.96 -21.54
N THR A 40 3.06 -7.06 -20.86
CA THR A 40 1.65 -6.72 -21.13
C THR A 40 1.42 -5.24 -21.39
N ALA A 41 2.36 -4.37 -21.06
CA ALA A 41 2.29 -2.93 -21.22
C ALA A 41 3.63 -2.37 -21.71
N GLU A 42 3.60 -1.18 -22.28
CA GLU A 42 4.82 -0.47 -22.69
C GLU A 42 5.37 0.33 -21.51
N CYS A 43 6.57 -0.06 -21.03
CA CYS A 43 7.26 0.68 -19.99
C CYS A 43 7.93 1.92 -20.59
N VAL A 44 7.68 3.09 -20.00
CA VAL A 44 8.19 4.37 -20.49
C VAL A 44 9.13 5.02 -19.47
N ASN A 45 10.21 5.63 -19.96
CA ASN A 45 11.22 6.25 -19.10
C ASN A 45 10.84 7.72 -18.83
N ALA A 46 9.74 7.94 -18.09
CA ALA A 46 9.35 9.25 -17.58
C ALA A 46 9.52 9.25 -16.04
N ARG A 47 10.45 10.05 -15.51
CA ARG A 47 10.89 9.98 -14.12
C ARG A 47 10.40 11.12 -13.25
N THR A 48 10.09 12.26 -13.83
CA THR A 48 9.51 13.40 -13.12
C THR A 48 8.05 13.56 -13.49
N ILE A 49 7.27 14.25 -12.66
CA ILE A 49 5.85 14.48 -12.95
C ILE A 49 5.67 15.32 -14.22
N GLU A 50 6.63 16.19 -14.56
CA GLU A 50 6.64 16.97 -15.80
C GLU A 50 6.90 16.09 -17.03
N GLU A 51 7.83 15.12 -16.93
CA GLU A 51 8.09 14.14 -18.00
C GLU A 51 6.87 13.23 -18.21
N MET A 52 6.18 12.83 -17.13
CA MET A 52 4.95 12.06 -17.21
C MET A 52 3.83 12.85 -17.87
N LEU A 53 3.65 14.13 -17.52
CA LEU A 53 2.70 15.02 -18.17
C LEU A 53 3.01 15.19 -19.65
N ALA A 54 4.26 15.51 -20.00
CA ALA A 54 4.68 15.69 -21.38
C ALA A 54 4.46 14.42 -22.22
N PHE A 55 4.70 13.24 -21.62
CA PHE A 55 4.40 11.96 -22.24
C PHE A 55 2.89 11.78 -22.46
N ALA A 56 2.08 12.04 -21.42
CA ALA A 56 0.63 11.87 -21.48
C ALA A 56 0.00 12.76 -22.57
N ALA A 57 0.44 14.02 -22.67
CA ALA A 57 -0.01 14.95 -23.70
C ALA A 57 0.42 14.50 -25.12
N ARG A 58 1.69 14.11 -25.30
CA ARG A 58 2.22 13.67 -26.59
C ARG A 58 1.51 12.42 -27.12
N GLU A 59 1.29 11.44 -26.26
CA GLU A 59 0.64 10.18 -26.64
C GLU A 59 -0.89 10.27 -26.67
N SER A 60 -1.47 11.40 -26.27
CA SER A 60 -2.91 11.57 -26.10
C SER A 60 -3.48 10.47 -25.19
N ILE A 61 -2.99 10.43 -23.95
CA ILE A 61 -3.49 9.49 -22.94
C ILE A 61 -4.91 9.89 -22.54
N ASP A 62 -5.82 8.92 -22.55
CA ASP A 62 -7.22 9.15 -22.20
C ASP A 62 -7.43 9.18 -20.68
N LEU A 63 -6.65 8.41 -19.92
CA LEU A 63 -6.77 8.32 -18.47
C LEU A 63 -5.43 7.93 -17.83
N THR A 64 -5.06 8.63 -16.75
CA THR A 64 -3.87 8.30 -15.94
C THR A 64 -4.30 7.76 -14.57
N PHE A 65 -3.63 6.72 -14.10
CA PHE A 65 -3.86 6.13 -12.78
C PHE A 65 -2.56 6.10 -11.98
N VAL A 66 -2.57 6.72 -10.79
CA VAL A 66 -1.35 6.84 -9.96
C VAL A 66 -1.32 5.72 -8.91
N GLY A 67 -0.28 4.90 -8.95
CA GLY A 67 -0.07 3.82 -7.99
C GLY A 67 0.60 4.28 -6.69
N PRO A 68 1.82 4.88 -6.73
CA PRO A 68 2.58 5.26 -5.53
C PRO A 68 2.20 6.63 -4.96
N GLU A 69 2.47 6.81 -3.68
CA GLU A 69 2.19 8.05 -2.93
C GLU A 69 3.10 9.22 -3.31
N SER A 70 4.33 8.94 -3.76
CA SER A 70 5.32 10.00 -3.99
C SER A 70 4.92 10.98 -5.10
N PRO A 71 4.47 10.55 -6.30
CA PRO A 71 3.97 11.47 -7.32
C PRO A 71 2.71 12.23 -6.88
N LEU A 72 1.81 11.61 -6.10
CA LEU A 72 0.62 12.25 -5.54
C LEU A 72 1.01 13.40 -4.61
N SER A 73 1.92 13.13 -3.68
CA SER A 73 2.43 14.14 -2.75
C SER A 73 3.24 15.23 -3.44
N ALA A 74 3.81 14.94 -4.62
CA ALA A 74 4.51 15.91 -5.45
C ALA A 74 3.56 16.80 -6.29
N GLY A 75 2.24 16.49 -6.33
CA GLY A 75 1.23 17.29 -7.02
C GLY A 75 0.99 16.91 -8.47
N ILE A 76 1.23 15.65 -8.85
CA ILE A 76 0.99 15.17 -10.23
C ILE A 76 -0.47 15.38 -10.66
N VAL A 77 -1.43 15.21 -9.74
CA VAL A 77 -2.86 15.36 -10.03
C VAL A 77 -3.18 16.80 -10.38
N ASP A 78 -2.72 17.76 -9.56
CA ASP A 78 -2.93 19.18 -9.79
C ASP A 78 -2.31 19.64 -11.13
N LEU A 79 -1.15 19.07 -11.49
CA LEU A 79 -0.47 19.35 -12.73
C LEU A 79 -1.24 18.84 -13.97
N PHE A 80 -1.77 17.60 -13.90
CA PHE A 80 -2.55 16.98 -14.99
C PHE A 80 -3.92 17.65 -15.16
N GLU A 81 -4.64 17.89 -14.05
CA GLU A 81 -5.95 18.57 -14.10
C GLU A 81 -5.84 19.98 -14.69
N LYS A 82 -4.76 20.72 -14.39
CA LYS A 82 -4.49 22.04 -14.96
C LYS A 82 -4.37 22.02 -16.50
N GLU A 83 -3.82 20.94 -17.04
CA GLU A 83 -3.67 20.74 -18.49
C GLU A 83 -4.89 20.00 -19.10
N GLY A 84 -5.95 19.76 -18.32
CA GLY A 84 -7.20 19.11 -18.79
C GLY A 84 -7.05 17.62 -19.08
N LEU A 85 -6.09 16.93 -18.44
CA LEU A 85 -5.86 15.50 -18.56
C LEU A 85 -6.50 14.74 -17.40
N ASP A 86 -7.25 13.70 -17.71
CA ASP A 86 -7.93 12.85 -16.73
C ASP A 86 -6.92 12.02 -15.92
N ILE A 87 -7.01 12.11 -14.61
CA ILE A 87 -6.12 11.42 -13.68
C ILE A 87 -6.86 10.98 -12.41
N VAL A 88 -6.59 9.76 -11.95
CA VAL A 88 -7.13 9.21 -10.70
C VAL A 88 -6.10 9.34 -9.59
N GLY A 89 -6.45 10.08 -8.57
CA GLY A 89 -5.66 10.31 -7.37
C GLY A 89 -6.11 11.57 -6.64
N PRO A 90 -5.71 11.78 -5.37
CA PRO A 90 -5.96 13.01 -4.63
C PRO A 90 -4.99 14.12 -5.06
N SER A 91 -5.45 15.37 -4.94
CA SER A 91 -4.59 16.56 -5.10
C SER A 91 -3.42 16.55 -4.12
N GLN A 92 -2.41 17.37 -4.38
CA GLN A 92 -1.26 17.54 -3.45
C GLN A 92 -1.72 17.92 -2.04
N ALA A 93 -2.70 18.81 -1.95
CA ALA A 93 -3.25 19.26 -0.67
C ALA A 93 -3.95 18.12 0.09
N ALA A 94 -4.72 17.28 -0.60
CA ALA A 94 -5.36 16.10 -0.01
C ALA A 94 -4.34 14.98 0.33
N SER A 95 -3.25 14.90 -0.42
CA SER A 95 -2.17 13.92 -0.19
C SER A 95 -1.45 14.10 1.15
N ARG A 96 -1.66 15.24 1.83
CA ARG A 96 -1.16 15.45 3.20
C ARG A 96 -1.72 14.45 4.21
N LEU A 97 -2.85 13.82 3.93
CA LEU A 97 -3.39 12.75 4.78
C LEU A 97 -2.49 11.49 4.87
N GLU A 98 -1.57 11.27 3.91
CA GLU A 98 -0.53 10.23 4.02
C GLU A 98 0.86 10.85 4.25
N SER A 99 1.16 11.96 3.58
CA SER A 99 2.50 12.56 3.62
C SER A 99 2.83 13.27 4.94
N SER A 100 1.85 13.51 5.81
CA SER A 100 2.04 13.98 7.19
C SER A 100 1.10 13.23 8.13
N LYS A 101 1.67 12.32 8.92
CA LYS A 101 0.91 11.55 9.93
C LYS A 101 0.34 12.45 11.01
N CYS A 102 1.13 13.43 11.45
CA CYS A 102 0.69 14.43 12.42
C CYS A 102 -0.54 15.20 11.94
N TYR A 103 -0.51 15.69 10.68
CA TYR A 103 -1.65 16.37 10.08
C TYR A 103 -2.89 15.47 10.00
N ALA A 104 -2.72 14.22 9.53
CA ALA A 104 -3.84 13.28 9.45
C ALA A 104 -4.46 13.00 10.82
N LYS A 105 -3.64 12.82 11.86
CA LYS A 105 -4.11 12.59 13.23
C LYS A 105 -4.86 13.79 13.81
N GLU A 106 -4.34 15.01 13.60
CA GLU A 106 -5.03 16.23 14.02
C GLU A 106 -6.39 16.37 13.33
N ILE A 107 -6.47 16.14 12.01
CA ILE A 107 -7.73 16.14 11.27
C ILE A 107 -8.70 15.10 11.81
N MET A 108 -8.24 13.85 12.02
CA MET A 108 -9.11 12.77 12.54
C MET A 108 -9.61 13.07 13.96
N ARG A 109 -8.76 13.59 14.83
CA ARG A 109 -9.14 14.02 16.18
C ARG A 109 -10.21 15.11 16.14
N ASP A 110 -10.02 16.12 15.31
CA ASP A 110 -10.95 17.24 15.18
C ASP A 110 -12.30 16.83 14.59
N LEU A 111 -12.33 15.77 13.79
CA LEU A 111 -13.54 15.17 13.22
C LEU A 111 -14.19 14.11 14.12
N GLY A 112 -13.63 13.83 15.30
CA GLY A 112 -14.13 12.81 16.21
C GLY A 112 -13.99 11.38 15.72
N ILE A 113 -13.10 11.14 14.76
CA ILE A 113 -12.78 9.80 14.23
C ILE A 113 -11.97 9.04 15.27
N PRO A 114 -12.27 7.76 15.55
CA PRO A 114 -11.53 6.97 16.53
C PRO A 114 -10.04 6.85 16.16
N VAL A 115 -9.17 7.43 16.99
CA VAL A 115 -7.71 7.31 16.94
C VAL A 115 -7.21 7.03 18.35
N ALA A 116 -6.06 6.36 18.48
CA ALA A 116 -5.41 6.22 19.77
C ALA A 116 -5.07 7.60 20.37
N ASP A 117 -4.99 7.70 21.70
CA ASP A 117 -4.47 8.90 22.35
C ASP A 117 -3.07 9.17 21.82
N PHE A 118 -2.80 10.39 21.40
CA PHE A 118 -1.52 10.77 20.81
C PHE A 118 -1.11 12.20 21.17
N GLU A 119 0.19 12.44 21.13
CA GLU A 119 0.79 13.77 21.19
C GLU A 119 1.88 13.93 20.11
N ILE A 120 2.12 15.17 19.70
CA ILE A 120 3.04 15.51 18.60
C ILE A 120 4.19 16.33 19.14
N PHE A 121 5.42 15.97 18.76
CA PHE A 121 6.64 16.63 19.23
C PHE A 121 7.58 16.99 18.08
N ASP A 122 8.13 18.21 18.14
CA ASP A 122 9.23 18.71 17.33
C ASP A 122 10.53 18.91 18.13
N ASP A 123 10.46 18.63 19.45
CA ASP A 123 11.57 18.71 20.41
C ASP A 123 11.79 17.31 21.02
N PRO A 124 13.00 16.71 20.84
CA PRO A 124 13.28 15.36 21.32
C PRO A 124 13.29 15.25 22.84
N ASP A 125 13.62 16.32 23.60
CA ASP A 125 13.61 16.25 25.06
C ASP A 125 12.18 16.23 25.59
N LYS A 126 11.27 17.04 25.01
CA LYS A 126 9.85 16.99 25.34
C LYS A 126 9.22 15.64 25.00
N ALA A 127 9.61 15.06 23.85
CA ALA A 127 9.16 13.72 23.44
C ALA A 127 9.59 12.65 24.48
N ARG A 128 10.83 12.69 24.99
CA ARG A 128 11.32 11.79 26.04
C ARG A 128 10.57 12.00 27.35
N ASP A 129 10.37 13.24 27.78
CA ASP A 129 9.63 13.53 29.01
C ASP A 129 8.20 13.01 28.96
N TYR A 130 7.55 13.14 27.80
CA TYR A 130 6.23 12.55 27.59
C TYR A 130 6.26 11.04 27.70
N VAL A 131 7.17 10.36 26.99
CA VAL A 131 7.32 8.89 27.03
C VAL A 131 7.53 8.37 28.47
N ARG A 132 8.30 9.09 29.30
CA ARG A 132 8.51 8.75 30.72
C ARG A 132 7.25 8.93 31.57
N SER A 133 6.37 9.82 31.20
CA SER A 133 5.20 10.22 31.98
C SER A 133 3.94 9.37 31.73
N VAL A 134 3.78 8.78 30.52
CA VAL A 134 2.50 8.18 30.11
C VAL A 134 2.18 6.82 30.74
N GLY A 135 3.18 6.06 31.20
CA GLY A 135 2.97 4.82 31.97
C GLY A 135 2.35 3.63 31.20
N TYR A 136 2.29 3.69 29.85
CA TYR A 136 1.81 2.62 28.97
C TYR A 136 2.69 2.48 27.72
N PRO A 137 2.69 1.32 27.05
CA PRO A 137 3.39 1.11 25.78
C PRO A 137 2.94 2.08 24.69
N VAL A 138 3.88 2.55 23.88
CA VAL A 138 3.62 3.55 22.83
C VAL A 138 4.12 3.10 21.46
N VAL A 139 3.64 3.79 20.43
CA VAL A 139 4.21 3.72 19.08
C VAL A 139 4.74 5.11 18.72
N VAL A 140 6.02 5.19 18.37
CA VAL A 140 6.66 6.44 17.92
C VAL A 140 6.74 6.44 16.40
N LYS A 141 6.12 7.44 15.77
CA LYS A 141 6.01 7.53 14.31
C LYS A 141 6.65 8.81 13.79
N ALA A 142 7.52 8.69 12.79
CA ALA A 142 8.04 9.84 12.06
C ALA A 142 6.93 10.50 11.23
N ASP A 143 6.91 11.84 11.20
CA ASP A 143 5.99 12.62 10.37
C ASP A 143 6.52 12.69 8.93
N GLY A 144 5.87 12.02 8.01
CA GLY A 144 6.26 12.01 6.60
C GLY A 144 6.34 10.61 5.99
N LEU A 145 6.66 10.58 4.71
CA LEU A 145 6.80 9.33 3.96
C LEU A 145 8.06 8.58 4.41
N ALA A 146 7.90 7.39 4.91
CA ALA A 146 8.99 6.51 5.39
C ALA A 146 8.89 5.08 4.84
N ALA A 147 8.17 4.88 3.73
CA ALA A 147 7.97 3.58 3.06
C ALA A 147 7.53 2.47 4.04
N GLY A 148 6.58 2.77 4.95
CA GLY A 148 6.05 1.83 5.95
C GLY A 148 7.01 1.50 7.11
N LYS A 149 8.17 2.15 7.20
CA LYS A 149 9.21 1.84 8.20
C LYS A 149 9.33 2.89 9.32
N GLY A 150 8.60 4.00 9.21
CA GLY A 150 8.67 5.14 10.12
C GLY A 150 7.92 4.96 11.44
N SER A 151 7.26 3.82 11.67
CA SER A 151 6.51 3.50 12.90
C SER A 151 7.30 2.48 13.73
N LEU A 152 7.68 2.85 14.94
CA LEU A 152 8.45 2.03 15.88
C LEU A 152 7.56 1.68 17.07
N VAL A 153 7.19 0.41 17.17
CA VAL A 153 6.40 -0.13 18.30
C VAL A 153 7.33 -0.34 19.48
N CYS A 154 6.99 0.21 20.64
CA CYS A 154 7.79 0.21 21.84
C CYS A 154 7.01 -0.42 23.00
N ASP A 155 7.57 -1.46 23.60
CA ASP A 155 6.97 -2.19 24.73
C ASP A 155 7.27 -1.52 26.08
N ASP A 156 8.34 -0.73 26.14
CA ASP A 156 8.80 -0.05 27.34
C ASP A 156 9.38 1.35 27.03
N VAL A 157 9.66 2.08 28.10
CA VAL A 157 10.19 3.45 28.03
C VAL A 157 11.56 3.50 27.34
N ALA A 158 12.44 2.51 27.57
CA ALA A 158 13.78 2.51 26.99
C ALA A 158 13.72 2.37 25.46
N GLN A 159 12.88 1.46 24.95
CA GLN A 159 12.64 1.32 23.52
C GLN A 159 12.04 2.60 22.91
N ALA A 160 11.15 3.28 23.63
CA ALA A 160 10.53 4.51 23.15
C ALA A 160 11.51 5.68 23.11
N GLU A 161 12.40 5.79 24.11
CA GLU A 161 13.50 6.77 24.10
C GLU A 161 14.49 6.50 22.95
N ASP A 162 14.83 5.24 22.70
CA ASP A 162 15.66 4.84 21.56
C ASP A 162 14.97 5.19 20.24
N ALA A 163 13.65 4.99 20.14
CA ALA A 163 12.87 5.37 18.96
C ALA A 163 12.91 6.89 18.72
N VAL A 164 12.71 7.71 19.74
CA VAL A 164 12.86 9.18 19.67
C VAL A 164 14.27 9.55 19.20
N HIS A 165 15.31 8.94 19.79
CA HIS A 165 16.70 9.16 19.39
C HIS A 165 16.94 8.83 17.91
N LEU A 166 16.48 7.66 17.45
CA LEU A 166 16.65 7.22 16.05
C LEU A 166 15.95 8.14 15.08
N LEU A 167 14.70 8.52 15.36
CA LEU A 167 13.88 9.31 14.46
C LEU A 167 14.27 10.78 14.47
N MET A 168 14.34 11.43 15.65
CA MET A 168 14.49 12.88 15.75
C MET A 168 15.95 13.35 15.73
N GLU A 169 16.86 12.61 16.37
CA GLU A 169 18.27 13.04 16.47
C GLU A 169 19.15 12.39 15.40
N LYS A 170 19.07 11.06 15.21
CA LYS A 170 19.79 10.37 14.12
C LYS A 170 19.18 10.62 12.75
N ARG A 171 17.91 11.01 12.70
CA ARG A 171 17.15 11.30 11.48
C ARG A 171 17.29 10.22 10.43
N ILE A 172 17.13 8.95 10.82
CA ILE A 172 17.31 7.81 9.90
C ILE A 172 16.36 7.83 8.69
N PHE A 173 15.29 8.65 8.74
CA PHE A 173 14.38 8.95 7.63
C PHE A 173 14.48 10.41 7.15
N GLY A 174 15.64 11.06 7.35
CA GLY A 174 15.84 12.45 6.94
C GLY A 174 14.88 13.42 7.63
N ASP A 175 14.35 14.37 6.87
CA ASP A 175 13.46 15.41 7.38
C ASP A 175 12.12 14.89 7.90
N SER A 176 11.68 13.69 7.48
CA SER A 176 10.51 13.01 8.06
C SER A 176 10.63 12.76 9.57
N GLY A 177 11.85 12.72 10.12
CA GLY A 177 12.11 12.59 11.54
C GLY A 177 12.18 13.91 12.31
N SER A 178 11.98 15.06 11.67
CA SER A 178 12.00 16.36 12.35
C SER A 178 10.85 16.56 13.33
N LYS A 179 9.75 15.85 13.12
CA LYS A 179 8.58 15.79 13.96
C LYS A 179 8.16 14.34 14.16
N VAL A 180 7.67 14.01 15.33
CA VAL A 180 7.15 12.67 15.64
C VAL A 180 5.75 12.76 16.26
N GLU A 181 4.94 11.76 15.96
CA GLU A 181 3.72 11.42 16.67
C GLU A 181 4.05 10.28 17.64
N ILE A 182 3.64 10.42 18.89
CA ILE A 182 3.73 9.37 19.91
C ILE A 182 2.31 9.02 20.33
N GLU A 183 1.89 7.81 20.00
CA GLU A 183 0.54 7.35 20.29
C GLU A 183 0.54 6.15 21.24
N ARG A 184 -0.55 5.99 21.98
CA ARG A 184 -0.80 4.80 22.79
C ARG A 184 -0.84 3.57 21.89
N ARG A 185 -0.08 2.52 22.26
CA ARG A 185 -0.15 1.24 21.56
C ARG A 185 -1.52 0.60 21.75
N LEU A 186 -2.17 0.27 20.66
CA LEU A 186 -3.43 -0.47 20.64
C LEU A 186 -3.17 -1.97 20.50
N TYR A 187 -4.08 -2.76 21.06
CA TYR A 187 -4.09 -4.21 20.93
C TYR A 187 -5.44 -4.63 20.34
N GLY A 188 -5.42 -5.44 19.31
CA GLY A 188 -6.62 -5.85 18.59
C GLY A 188 -6.25 -6.59 17.30
N ARG A 189 -7.14 -6.53 16.32
CA ARG A 189 -6.94 -7.15 15.00
C ARG A 189 -6.75 -6.07 13.95
N GLU A 190 -5.67 -6.18 13.20
CA GLU A 190 -5.43 -5.25 12.08
C GLU A 190 -6.37 -5.57 10.91
N LEU A 191 -6.84 -4.53 10.24
CA LEU A 191 -7.69 -4.60 9.06
C LEU A 191 -7.28 -3.52 8.06
N SER A 192 -7.04 -3.89 6.81
CA SER A 192 -6.86 -2.95 5.70
C SER A 192 -8.20 -2.72 5.01
N PHE A 193 -8.77 -1.52 5.17
CA PHE A 193 -10.06 -1.12 4.59
C PHE A 193 -9.84 -0.10 3.47
N PHE A 194 -10.49 -0.33 2.33
CA PHE A 194 -10.30 0.47 1.12
C PHE A 194 -11.60 1.02 0.59
N CYS A 195 -11.54 2.22 0.00
CA CYS A 195 -12.66 2.83 -0.70
C CYS A 195 -12.19 3.51 -1.98
N PHE A 196 -13.06 3.51 -2.99
CA PHE A 196 -13.03 4.51 -4.05
C PHE A 196 -13.86 5.72 -3.62
N THR A 197 -13.44 6.92 -4.03
CA THR A 197 -14.23 8.13 -3.81
C THR A 197 -14.02 9.18 -4.90
N ASP A 198 -15.10 9.87 -5.25
CA ASP A 198 -15.09 11.03 -6.14
C ASP A 198 -15.14 12.35 -5.36
N GLY A 199 -15.08 12.29 -4.02
CA GLY A 199 -15.16 13.43 -3.11
C GLY A 199 -16.57 13.80 -2.67
N ASN A 200 -17.59 13.15 -3.23
CA ASN A 200 -18.99 13.27 -2.81
C ASN A 200 -19.57 11.91 -2.42
N SER A 201 -19.24 10.89 -3.20
CA SER A 201 -19.64 9.51 -2.98
C SER A 201 -18.46 8.67 -2.55
N VAL A 202 -18.71 7.68 -1.70
CA VAL A 202 -17.71 6.71 -1.26
C VAL A 202 -18.22 5.30 -1.54
N MET A 203 -17.39 4.50 -2.17
CA MET A 203 -17.69 3.12 -2.55
C MET A 203 -16.69 2.17 -1.89
N PRO A 204 -17.09 1.41 -0.85
CA PRO A 204 -16.18 0.49 -0.17
C PRO A 204 -15.76 -0.64 -1.10
N MET A 205 -14.50 -1.07 -0.93
CA MET A 205 -13.95 -2.27 -1.57
C MET A 205 -13.99 -3.45 -0.60
N VAL A 206 -13.62 -4.63 -1.09
CA VAL A 206 -13.33 -5.78 -0.22
C VAL A 206 -12.08 -5.49 0.59
N ALA A 207 -12.07 -5.94 1.85
CA ALA A 207 -10.90 -5.78 2.72
C ALA A 207 -9.85 -6.86 2.49
N ALA A 208 -8.65 -6.59 2.97
CA ALA A 208 -7.53 -7.52 2.95
C ALA A 208 -6.84 -7.59 4.31
N GLN A 209 -6.17 -8.71 4.57
CA GLN A 209 -5.19 -8.87 5.64
C GLN A 209 -3.78 -8.75 5.04
N ASP A 210 -2.97 -7.88 5.60
CA ASP A 210 -1.53 -7.75 5.28
C ASP A 210 -0.68 -8.39 6.39
N TYR A 211 0.50 -8.89 6.02
CA TYR A 211 1.52 -9.45 6.91
C TYR A 211 2.78 -8.59 6.86
N LYS A 212 2.85 -7.61 7.78
CA LYS A 212 3.88 -6.55 7.73
C LYS A 212 5.26 -6.99 8.23
N ARG A 213 5.35 -8.00 9.10
CA ARG A 213 6.62 -8.45 9.67
C ARG A 213 7.40 -9.32 8.69
N ALA A 214 8.73 -9.19 8.75
CA ALA A 214 9.64 -9.83 7.81
C ALA A 214 9.73 -11.35 7.93
N ARG A 215 9.35 -11.92 9.09
CA ARG A 215 9.51 -13.34 9.40
C ARG A 215 8.21 -13.96 9.89
N ASP A 216 8.18 -15.28 9.90
CA ASP A 216 7.09 -16.07 10.45
C ASP A 216 6.80 -15.67 11.90
N ASP A 217 5.59 -15.94 12.36
CA ASP A 217 5.08 -15.63 13.70
C ASP A 217 5.15 -14.12 14.06
N ASP A 218 5.03 -13.29 13.02
CA ASP A 218 5.12 -11.82 13.11
C ASP A 218 6.39 -11.32 13.81
N GLU A 219 7.51 -11.99 13.54
CA GLU A 219 8.80 -11.58 14.03
C GLU A 219 9.58 -10.70 13.05
N GLY A 220 10.61 -10.03 13.58
CA GLY A 220 11.53 -9.21 12.81
C GLY A 220 11.02 -7.78 12.60
N LYS A 221 11.62 -7.08 11.63
CA LYS A 221 11.32 -5.68 11.33
C LYS A 221 10.05 -5.56 10.48
N ASN A 222 9.38 -4.43 10.58
CA ASN A 222 8.32 -4.05 9.66
C ASN A 222 8.87 -3.92 8.23
N THR A 223 8.03 -4.31 7.28
CA THR A 223 8.31 -4.28 5.83
C THR A 223 7.16 -3.56 5.10
N GLY A 224 7.20 -3.54 3.78
CA GLY A 224 6.07 -3.12 2.95
C GLY A 224 5.01 -4.21 2.76
N GLY A 225 5.04 -5.31 3.54
CA GLY A 225 4.19 -6.49 3.40
C GLY A 225 4.92 -7.69 2.81
N MET A 226 4.70 -8.86 3.41
CA MET A 226 5.29 -10.16 3.01
C MET A 226 4.26 -11.08 2.36
N GLY A 227 3.02 -10.65 2.34
CA GLY A 227 1.89 -11.35 1.74
C GLY A 227 0.58 -10.76 2.23
N SER A 228 -0.50 -11.12 1.55
CA SER A 228 -1.85 -10.69 1.91
C SER A 228 -2.88 -11.70 1.46
N TYR A 229 -4.09 -11.61 1.98
CA TYR A 229 -5.24 -12.34 1.46
C TYR A 229 -6.53 -11.52 1.55
N SER A 230 -7.52 -11.86 0.74
CA SER A 230 -8.87 -11.31 0.72
C SER A 230 -9.86 -12.40 0.29
N PRO A 231 -11.10 -12.48 0.86
CA PRO A 231 -11.71 -11.56 1.82
C PRO A 231 -11.10 -11.68 3.22
N HIS A 232 -11.30 -10.64 4.03
CA HIS A 232 -10.93 -10.66 5.44
C HIS A 232 -12.09 -11.25 6.26
N PRO A 233 -11.90 -12.32 7.06
CA PRO A 233 -13.00 -13.04 7.72
C PRO A 233 -13.75 -12.20 8.77
N TRP A 234 -13.09 -11.17 9.32
CA TRP A 234 -13.67 -10.30 10.36
C TRP A 234 -14.42 -9.08 9.78
N LEU A 235 -14.38 -8.86 8.48
CA LEU A 235 -15.15 -7.80 7.85
C LEU A 235 -16.56 -8.31 7.53
N THR A 236 -17.43 -8.25 8.52
CA THR A 236 -18.87 -8.42 8.33
C THR A 236 -19.49 -7.18 7.68
N GLU A 237 -20.70 -7.30 7.15
CA GLU A 237 -21.44 -6.16 6.61
C GLU A 237 -21.67 -5.08 7.68
N GLU A 238 -22.00 -5.49 8.92
CA GLU A 238 -22.17 -4.61 10.07
C GLU A 238 -20.88 -3.86 10.41
N MET A 239 -19.73 -4.56 10.44
CA MET A 239 -18.44 -3.92 10.68
C MET A 239 -18.06 -2.97 9.54
N SER A 240 -18.32 -3.34 8.29
CA SER A 240 -18.12 -2.47 7.14
C SER A 240 -18.92 -1.18 7.27
N GLN A 241 -20.21 -1.29 7.64
CA GLN A 241 -21.07 -0.11 7.88
C GLN A 241 -20.55 0.73 9.05
N THR A 242 -20.14 0.10 10.15
CA THR A 242 -19.53 0.80 11.30
C THR A 242 -18.30 1.60 10.90
N ILE A 243 -17.41 1.02 10.08
CA ILE A 243 -16.22 1.71 9.57
C ILE A 243 -16.63 2.87 8.65
N MET A 244 -17.61 2.65 7.78
CA MET A 244 -18.13 3.71 6.91
C MET A 244 -18.67 4.89 7.72
N ASP A 245 -19.50 4.63 8.73
CA ASP A 245 -20.20 5.66 9.50
C ASP A 245 -19.28 6.38 10.49
N ARG A 246 -18.33 5.68 11.11
CA ARG A 246 -17.48 6.26 12.16
C ARG A 246 -16.13 6.78 11.66
N VAL A 247 -15.68 6.34 10.48
CA VAL A 247 -14.35 6.67 9.98
C VAL A 247 -14.39 7.29 8.59
N VAL A 248 -14.92 6.57 7.60
CA VAL A 248 -14.73 6.95 6.20
C VAL A 248 -15.58 8.15 5.80
N GLN A 249 -16.90 8.11 6.08
CA GLN A 249 -17.80 9.23 5.77
C GLN A 249 -17.41 10.51 6.52
N PRO A 250 -17.16 10.47 7.85
CA PRO A 250 -16.67 11.64 8.58
C PRO A 250 -15.36 12.18 8.02
N LEU A 251 -14.42 11.29 7.59
CA LEU A 251 -13.16 11.72 7.01
C LEU A 251 -13.38 12.46 5.68
N ILE A 252 -14.13 11.88 4.73
CA ILE A 252 -14.31 12.49 3.39
C ILE A 252 -15.11 13.78 3.46
N THR A 253 -16.27 13.76 4.13
CA THR A 253 -17.16 14.94 4.23
C THR A 253 -16.58 16.01 5.15
N GLY A 254 -16.15 15.62 6.36
CA GLY A 254 -15.59 16.55 7.33
C GLY A 254 -14.26 17.17 6.89
N PHE A 255 -13.41 16.42 6.17
CA PHE A 255 -12.19 16.96 5.58
C PHE A 255 -12.52 18.08 4.58
N LYS A 256 -13.48 17.84 3.68
CA LYS A 256 -13.94 18.84 2.72
C LYS A 256 -14.56 20.07 3.42
N GLU A 257 -15.41 19.86 4.41
CA GLU A 257 -16.05 20.95 5.17
C GLU A 257 -15.05 21.80 5.94
N LYS A 258 -14.07 21.14 6.58
CA LYS A 258 -13.05 21.80 7.41
C LYS A 258 -12.01 22.55 6.59
N THR A 259 -11.59 21.99 5.45
CA THR A 259 -10.42 22.49 4.70
C THR A 259 -10.77 23.11 3.36
N GLY A 260 -11.95 22.87 2.82
CA GLY A 260 -12.34 23.20 1.44
C GLY A 260 -11.73 22.27 0.39
N ILE A 261 -10.93 21.27 0.81
CA ILE A 261 -10.22 20.36 -0.09
C ILE A 261 -11.08 19.13 -0.38
N VAL A 262 -11.25 18.81 -1.66
CA VAL A 262 -11.97 17.60 -2.11
C VAL A 262 -10.98 16.46 -2.22
N TYR A 263 -11.29 15.34 -1.58
CA TYR A 263 -10.50 14.11 -1.71
C TYR A 263 -11.08 13.20 -2.79
N LYS A 264 -10.33 12.89 -3.84
CA LYS A 264 -10.72 11.97 -4.91
C LYS A 264 -9.70 10.84 -5.05
N GLY A 265 -10.14 9.68 -5.53
CA GLY A 265 -9.26 8.55 -5.82
C GLY A 265 -9.49 7.39 -4.87
N ILE A 266 -8.41 6.83 -4.34
CA ILE A 266 -8.44 5.68 -3.44
C ILE A 266 -8.07 6.14 -2.04
N LEU A 267 -8.91 5.76 -1.07
CA LEU A 267 -8.62 5.89 0.35
C LEU A 267 -8.34 4.50 0.93
N TYR A 268 -7.18 4.32 1.53
CA TYR A 268 -6.83 3.15 2.32
C TYR A 268 -6.72 3.56 3.79
N VAL A 269 -7.52 2.95 4.63
CA VAL A 269 -7.54 3.14 6.07
C VAL A 269 -6.98 1.89 6.73
N GLY A 270 -5.82 2.00 7.37
CA GLY A 270 -5.27 0.98 8.26
C GLY A 270 -5.95 1.06 9.61
N LEU A 271 -6.61 0.00 10.04
CA LEU A 271 -7.43 -0.06 11.24
C LEU A 271 -6.90 -1.07 12.25
N MET A 272 -7.10 -0.76 13.54
CA MET A 272 -7.06 -1.73 14.63
C MET A 272 -8.48 -1.90 15.17
N LEU A 273 -9.03 -3.10 15.03
CA LEU A 273 -10.31 -3.46 15.62
C LEU A 273 -10.09 -3.85 17.09
N VAL A 274 -10.48 -2.96 17.99
CA VAL A 274 -10.29 -3.13 19.44
C VAL A 274 -11.59 -3.54 20.08
N GLU A 275 -11.59 -4.64 20.82
CA GLU A 275 -12.75 -5.10 21.62
C GLU A 275 -12.84 -4.21 22.87
N GLU A 276 -13.96 -3.49 23.02
CA GLU A 276 -14.26 -2.62 24.16
C GLU A 276 -15.60 -3.02 24.76
N GLN A 277 -15.57 -3.60 25.97
CA GLN A 277 -16.77 -4.08 26.68
C GLN A 277 -17.67 -4.93 25.79
N ASP A 278 -18.73 -4.33 25.21
CA ASP A 278 -19.73 -5.03 24.40
C ASP A 278 -19.68 -4.64 22.90
N SER A 279 -18.63 -3.94 22.45
CA SER A 279 -18.52 -3.45 21.08
C SER A 279 -17.09 -3.55 20.53
N ILE A 280 -16.97 -3.52 19.21
CA ILE A 280 -15.67 -3.41 18.52
C ILE A 280 -15.54 -1.99 17.96
N THR A 281 -14.48 -1.29 18.38
CA THR A 281 -14.18 0.06 17.88
C THR A 281 -13.06 -0.01 16.83
N PRO A 282 -13.29 0.51 15.59
CA PRO A 282 -12.29 0.60 14.55
C PRO A 282 -11.41 1.85 14.75
N TYR A 283 -10.26 1.69 15.39
CA TYR A 283 -9.29 2.77 15.56
C TYR A 283 -8.42 2.92 14.33
N VAL A 284 -8.26 4.15 13.83
CA VAL A 284 -7.39 4.43 12.69
C VAL A 284 -5.93 4.45 13.12
N LEU A 285 -5.14 3.57 12.52
CA LEU A 285 -3.69 3.50 12.69
C LEU A 285 -2.98 4.46 11.72
N GLU A 286 -3.40 4.46 10.45
CA GLU A 286 -2.83 5.28 9.38
C GLU A 286 -3.82 5.48 8.24
N ILE A 287 -3.63 6.57 7.50
CA ILE A 287 -4.29 6.83 6.22
C ILE A 287 -3.26 6.69 5.11
N ASN A 288 -3.64 6.00 4.03
CA ASN A 288 -2.88 5.95 2.79
C ASN A 288 -3.78 6.39 1.63
N ILE A 289 -3.24 7.18 0.72
CA ILE A 289 -4.00 7.87 -0.34
C ILE A 289 -3.98 7.11 -1.68
N ARG A 290 -3.75 5.82 -1.62
CA ARG A 290 -3.53 4.94 -2.76
C ARG A 290 -3.86 3.50 -2.40
N GLN A 291 -3.83 2.59 -3.38
CA GLN A 291 -3.89 1.16 -3.11
C GLN A 291 -2.72 0.69 -2.23
N GLY A 292 -2.97 -0.33 -1.43
CA GLY A 292 -1.92 -1.03 -0.69
C GLY A 292 -1.04 -1.89 -1.59
N ASP A 293 0.11 -2.27 -1.10
CA ASP A 293 1.04 -3.21 -1.73
C ASP A 293 1.63 -4.11 -0.62
N PRO A 294 1.08 -5.33 -0.37
CA PRO A 294 0.52 -6.23 -1.39
C PRO A 294 -1.02 -6.38 -1.42
N GLU A 295 -1.80 -5.48 -0.89
CA GLU A 295 -3.26 -5.65 -0.83
C GLU A 295 -3.93 -5.53 -2.20
N ALA A 296 -3.44 -4.64 -3.09
CA ALA A 296 -3.94 -4.53 -4.47
C ALA A 296 -3.90 -5.88 -5.21
N GLN A 297 -2.88 -6.70 -4.92
CA GLN A 297 -2.67 -8.00 -5.53
C GLN A 297 -3.75 -9.05 -5.18
N VAL A 298 -4.50 -8.82 -4.09
CA VAL A 298 -5.60 -9.71 -3.69
C VAL A 298 -6.98 -9.05 -3.82
N ILE A 299 -7.05 -7.72 -3.92
CA ILE A 299 -8.30 -6.97 -4.07
C ILE A 299 -8.69 -6.86 -5.55
N LEU A 300 -7.78 -6.37 -6.41
CA LEU A 300 -8.10 -6.13 -7.82
C LEU A 300 -8.43 -7.40 -8.62
N PRO A 301 -7.83 -8.58 -8.37
CA PRO A 301 -8.27 -9.81 -9.01
C PRO A 301 -9.68 -10.26 -8.65
N ARG A 302 -10.22 -9.81 -7.51
CA ARG A 302 -11.61 -10.06 -7.12
C ARG A 302 -12.60 -9.07 -7.73
N LEU A 303 -12.16 -7.92 -8.20
CA LEU A 303 -13.01 -6.91 -8.81
C LEU A 303 -13.49 -7.40 -10.19
N GLU A 304 -14.80 -7.62 -10.36
CA GLU A 304 -15.40 -8.02 -11.64
C GLU A 304 -15.84 -6.79 -12.47
N THR A 305 -16.18 -5.70 -11.81
CA THR A 305 -16.49 -4.42 -12.47
C THR A 305 -15.26 -3.88 -13.19
N ASP A 306 -15.44 -3.34 -14.38
CA ASP A 306 -14.35 -2.75 -15.17
C ASP A 306 -13.71 -1.57 -14.41
N LEU A 307 -12.40 -1.62 -14.23
CA LEU A 307 -11.67 -0.55 -13.53
C LEU A 307 -11.69 0.77 -14.33
N VAL A 308 -11.88 0.72 -15.65
CA VAL A 308 -12.07 1.91 -16.49
C VAL A 308 -13.34 2.64 -16.09
N ASP A 309 -14.47 1.91 -15.93
CA ASP A 309 -15.75 2.53 -15.56
C ASP A 309 -15.68 3.21 -14.19
N ILE A 310 -15.04 2.55 -13.23
CA ILE A 310 -14.83 3.13 -11.88
C ILE A 310 -13.93 4.37 -11.96
N SER A 311 -12.84 4.29 -12.72
CA SER A 311 -11.87 5.39 -12.84
C SER A 311 -12.48 6.62 -13.51
N GLU A 312 -13.25 6.44 -14.58
CA GLU A 312 -14.00 7.54 -15.23
C GLU A 312 -15.05 8.12 -14.29
N ALA A 313 -15.76 7.27 -13.54
CA ALA A 313 -16.76 7.73 -12.57
C ALA A 313 -16.12 8.57 -11.43
N ILE A 314 -14.92 8.22 -10.97
CA ILE A 314 -14.16 9.02 -9.99
C ILE A 314 -13.83 10.40 -10.57
N VAL A 315 -13.25 10.44 -11.77
CA VAL A 315 -12.84 11.70 -12.43
C VAL A 315 -14.04 12.61 -12.66
N GLN A 316 -15.16 12.02 -13.13
CA GLN A 316 -16.37 12.74 -13.53
C GLN A 316 -17.36 13.04 -12.38
N GLY A 317 -17.09 12.59 -11.14
CA GLY A 317 -17.98 12.79 -10.00
C GLY A 317 -19.28 11.98 -10.06
N ARG A 318 -19.26 10.81 -10.71
CA ARG A 318 -20.42 9.93 -10.96
C ARG A 318 -20.30 8.58 -10.28
N LEU A 319 -19.46 8.46 -9.23
CA LEU A 319 -19.22 7.19 -8.56
C LEU A 319 -20.49 6.56 -7.97
N HIS A 320 -21.49 7.37 -7.62
CA HIS A 320 -22.80 6.93 -7.14
C HIS A 320 -23.62 6.12 -8.17
N GLU A 321 -23.26 6.17 -9.45
CA GLU A 321 -23.87 5.37 -10.51
C GLU A 321 -23.31 3.96 -10.59
N ILE A 322 -22.18 3.69 -9.92
CA ILE A 322 -21.47 2.41 -9.98
C ILE A 322 -21.85 1.53 -8.78
N THR A 323 -22.23 0.29 -9.07
CA THR A 323 -22.35 -0.77 -8.06
C THR A 323 -21.26 -1.81 -8.33
N PRO A 324 -20.21 -1.90 -7.50
CA PRO A 324 -19.10 -2.81 -7.77
C PRO A 324 -19.51 -4.26 -7.56
N LYS A 325 -19.03 -5.13 -8.46
CA LYS A 325 -19.19 -6.58 -8.34
C LYS A 325 -17.86 -7.20 -7.95
N TRP A 326 -17.91 -8.09 -6.98
CA TRP A 326 -16.73 -8.74 -6.42
C TRP A 326 -16.87 -10.26 -6.51
N ASN A 327 -15.83 -10.93 -6.98
CA ASN A 327 -15.72 -12.38 -6.89
C ASN A 327 -15.63 -12.80 -5.42
N PRO A 328 -16.44 -13.78 -4.95
CA PRO A 328 -16.45 -14.20 -3.55
C PRO A 328 -15.26 -15.06 -3.14
N ASP A 329 -14.53 -15.63 -4.10
CA ASP A 329 -13.42 -16.54 -3.83
C ASP A 329 -12.26 -15.83 -3.13
N TYR A 330 -11.50 -16.60 -2.37
CA TYR A 330 -10.28 -16.14 -1.72
C TYR A 330 -9.17 -15.90 -2.75
N GLN A 331 -8.44 -14.81 -2.56
CA GLN A 331 -7.16 -14.54 -3.21
C GLN A 331 -6.08 -14.49 -2.13
N LEU A 332 -4.94 -15.13 -2.39
CA LEU A 332 -3.77 -15.05 -1.52
C LEU A 332 -2.55 -14.65 -2.33
N CYS A 333 -1.83 -13.64 -1.84
CA CYS A 333 -0.58 -13.15 -2.38
C CYS A 333 0.57 -13.59 -1.48
N LEU A 334 1.51 -14.35 -2.01
CA LEU A 334 2.74 -14.77 -1.33
C LEU A 334 3.93 -14.07 -1.95
N ILE A 335 4.69 -13.29 -1.16
CA ILE A 335 5.80 -12.47 -1.66
C ILE A 335 7.14 -13.18 -1.47
N ALA A 336 7.90 -13.29 -2.56
CA ALA A 336 9.30 -13.67 -2.55
C ALA A 336 10.19 -12.43 -2.46
N VAL A 337 11.13 -12.44 -1.51
CA VAL A 337 12.06 -11.35 -1.24
C VAL A 337 13.51 -11.75 -1.42
N SER A 338 14.39 -10.76 -1.66
CA SER A 338 15.85 -10.93 -1.63
C SER A 338 16.30 -11.14 -0.17
N GLY A 339 16.35 -12.38 0.27
CA GLY A 339 16.66 -12.78 1.63
C GLY A 339 18.17 -12.81 1.93
N ARG A 340 18.55 -13.59 2.94
CA ARG A 340 19.93 -13.71 3.40
C ARG A 340 20.80 -14.45 2.39
N THR A 341 21.92 -13.84 1.99
CA THR A 341 22.83 -14.47 1.04
C THR A 341 24.29 -14.10 1.29
N LYS A 342 25.23 -14.97 0.90
CA LYS A 342 26.67 -14.72 0.99
C LYS A 342 27.13 -13.92 -0.23
N GLY A 343 27.81 -12.80 -0.02
CA GLY A 343 28.41 -11.99 -1.06
C GLY A 343 29.94 -11.95 -0.97
N LYS A 344 30.57 -11.26 -1.93
CA LYS A 344 32.05 -11.14 -1.99
C LYS A 344 32.67 -10.49 -0.73
N LYS A 345 31.95 -9.57 -0.07
CA LYS A 345 32.39 -8.80 1.12
C LYS A 345 31.69 -9.20 2.42
N GLY A 346 31.16 -10.44 2.51
CA GLY A 346 30.45 -10.94 3.67
C GLY A 346 28.98 -11.27 3.39
N TRP A 347 28.19 -11.38 4.48
CA TRP A 347 26.79 -11.73 4.40
C TRP A 347 25.91 -10.50 4.18
N TYR A 348 24.96 -10.60 3.24
CA TYR A 348 23.78 -9.74 3.19
C TYR A 348 22.75 -10.31 4.15
N LYS A 349 22.15 -9.43 4.97
CA LYS A 349 21.13 -9.86 5.95
C LYS A 349 19.79 -10.20 5.30
N GLY A 350 19.52 -9.61 4.12
CA GLY A 350 18.29 -9.76 3.38
C GLY A 350 17.26 -8.68 3.71
N TYR A 351 16.23 -8.56 2.87
CA TYR A 351 15.12 -7.64 3.05
C TYR A 351 14.45 -7.79 4.45
N PRO A 352 14.07 -6.71 5.14
CA PRO A 352 14.12 -5.30 4.72
C PRO A 352 15.45 -4.58 4.98
N GLU A 353 16.50 -5.30 5.38
CA GLU A 353 17.85 -4.77 5.54
C GLU A 353 18.61 -4.80 4.21
N ARG A 354 19.95 -4.79 4.26
CA ARG A 354 20.77 -4.83 3.05
C ARG A 354 20.64 -6.19 2.36
N TYR A 355 20.24 -6.20 1.11
CA TYR A 355 20.08 -7.39 0.26
C TYR A 355 20.94 -7.31 -1.01
N LYS A 356 21.08 -8.45 -1.70
CA LYS A 356 21.78 -8.56 -2.98
C LYS A 356 20.77 -8.42 -4.12
N ILE A 357 21.12 -7.68 -5.15
CA ILE A 357 20.38 -7.55 -6.43
C ILE A 357 21.21 -8.11 -7.59
N GLY A 358 20.66 -8.17 -8.80
CA GLY A 358 21.32 -8.72 -10.00
C GLY A 358 21.39 -10.24 -9.97
N VAL A 359 20.49 -10.92 -9.25
CA VAL A 359 20.44 -12.38 -9.16
C VAL A 359 19.46 -12.92 -10.19
N PRO A 360 19.86 -13.89 -11.06
CA PRO A 360 18.95 -14.52 -12.01
C PRO A 360 17.77 -15.19 -11.32
N ILE A 361 16.59 -15.09 -11.96
CA ILE A 361 15.32 -15.68 -11.52
C ILE A 361 14.95 -16.78 -12.50
N HIS A 362 14.55 -17.95 -12.01
CA HIS A 362 14.20 -19.13 -12.79
C HIS A 362 12.83 -19.67 -12.39
N GLY A 363 12.26 -20.55 -13.23
CA GLY A 363 11.07 -21.35 -12.95
C GLY A 363 9.73 -20.65 -13.12
N LEU A 364 9.69 -19.38 -13.52
CA LEU A 364 8.42 -18.66 -13.74
C LEU A 364 7.57 -19.25 -14.88
N ASP A 365 8.21 -19.88 -15.84
CA ASP A 365 7.58 -20.60 -16.94
C ASP A 365 6.88 -21.90 -16.52
N GLN A 366 7.13 -22.39 -15.31
CA GLN A 366 6.53 -23.57 -14.72
C GLN A 366 5.31 -23.24 -13.83
N VAL A 367 5.09 -21.96 -13.51
CA VAL A 367 3.96 -21.52 -12.69
C VAL A 367 2.66 -21.76 -13.45
N ASP A 368 1.66 -22.33 -12.76
CA ASP A 368 0.31 -22.54 -13.31
C ASP A 368 -0.25 -21.20 -13.85
N PRO A 369 -0.67 -21.14 -15.13
CA PRO A 369 -1.23 -19.91 -15.73
C PRO A 369 -2.51 -19.41 -15.07
N GLU A 370 -3.18 -20.21 -14.23
CA GLU A 370 -4.29 -19.73 -13.38
C GLU A 370 -3.81 -18.88 -12.20
N CYS A 371 -2.52 -18.94 -11.85
CA CYS A 371 -1.92 -18.07 -10.86
C CYS A 371 -1.37 -16.81 -11.52
N LEU A 372 -1.59 -15.67 -10.89
CA LEU A 372 -1.00 -14.43 -11.37
C LEU A 372 0.40 -14.24 -10.79
N VAL A 373 1.41 -14.17 -11.65
CA VAL A 373 2.78 -13.80 -11.27
C VAL A 373 2.89 -12.27 -11.34
N VAL A 374 3.03 -11.63 -10.20
CA VAL A 374 3.16 -10.18 -10.11
C VAL A 374 4.61 -9.82 -9.79
N HIS A 375 5.22 -9.06 -10.67
CA HIS A 375 6.59 -8.57 -10.51
C HIS A 375 6.64 -7.25 -9.74
N SER A 376 7.65 -7.13 -8.86
CA SER A 376 7.99 -5.89 -8.15
C SER A 376 9.42 -5.48 -8.51
N GLY A 377 10.39 -5.93 -7.74
CA GLY A 377 11.80 -5.63 -7.96
C GLY A 377 12.45 -6.58 -8.96
N THR A 378 12.06 -6.51 -10.24
CA THR A 378 12.63 -7.31 -11.32
C THR A 378 13.05 -6.44 -12.49
N GLY A 379 14.06 -6.88 -13.23
CA GLY A 379 14.57 -6.23 -14.43
C GLY A 379 15.24 -7.27 -15.34
N PHE A 380 15.83 -6.79 -16.43
CA PHE A 380 16.64 -7.63 -17.33
C PHE A 380 18.12 -7.36 -17.10
N GLY A 381 18.93 -8.41 -17.08
CA GLY A 381 20.38 -8.33 -17.06
C GLY A 381 20.96 -8.10 -18.45
N ASP A 382 22.28 -7.99 -18.53
CA ASP A 382 23.00 -7.68 -19.78
C ASP A 382 22.81 -8.73 -20.88
N GLU A 383 22.53 -9.98 -20.50
CA GLU A 383 22.26 -11.10 -21.43
C GLU A 383 20.76 -11.30 -21.68
N GLY A 384 19.90 -10.37 -21.21
CA GLY A 384 18.44 -10.45 -21.34
C GLY A 384 17.75 -11.38 -20.34
N GLN A 385 18.50 -12.00 -19.42
CA GLN A 385 17.93 -12.83 -18.36
C GLN A 385 17.19 -12.00 -17.33
N LEU A 386 16.10 -12.55 -16.76
CA LEU A 386 15.36 -11.93 -15.67
C LEU A 386 16.20 -11.94 -14.38
N ILE A 387 16.31 -10.78 -13.73
CA ILE A 387 17.11 -10.61 -12.50
C ILE A 387 16.33 -9.85 -11.42
N THR A 388 16.79 -10.02 -10.16
CA THR A 388 16.30 -9.23 -9.02
C THR A 388 16.87 -7.82 -9.06
N THR A 389 16.02 -6.80 -8.84
CA THR A 389 16.40 -5.38 -8.74
C THR A 389 15.96 -4.72 -7.44
N GLY A 390 15.20 -5.43 -6.59
CA GLY A 390 14.63 -4.91 -5.36
C GLY A 390 14.60 -5.89 -4.20
N GLY A 391 14.09 -5.45 -3.07
CA GLY A 391 13.93 -6.25 -1.85
C GLY A 391 12.75 -7.21 -1.98
N ARG A 392 11.52 -6.71 -2.20
CA ARG A 392 10.40 -7.52 -2.68
C ARG A 392 10.61 -7.73 -4.18
N VAL A 393 10.70 -8.98 -4.61
CA VAL A 393 11.08 -9.34 -5.98
C VAL A 393 9.86 -9.58 -6.84
N LEU A 394 9.03 -10.52 -6.43
CA LEU A 394 7.78 -10.89 -7.09
C LEU A 394 6.83 -11.54 -6.10
N CYS A 395 5.59 -11.76 -6.52
CA CYS A 395 4.68 -12.60 -5.77
C CYS A 395 3.88 -13.54 -6.67
N ILE A 396 3.41 -14.62 -6.07
CA ILE A 396 2.40 -15.51 -6.63
C ILE A 396 1.06 -15.15 -6.00
N VAL A 397 0.07 -14.87 -6.84
CA VAL A 397 -1.32 -14.67 -6.42
C VAL A 397 -2.15 -15.84 -6.90
N SER A 398 -2.77 -16.53 -5.97
CA SER A 398 -3.59 -17.71 -6.23
C SER A 398 -5.04 -17.48 -5.81
N ARG A 399 -5.94 -18.23 -6.42
CA ARG A 399 -7.37 -18.23 -6.13
C ARG A 399 -7.81 -19.58 -5.57
N GLY A 400 -8.73 -19.58 -4.60
CA GLY A 400 -9.37 -20.77 -4.05
C GLY A 400 -10.77 -20.48 -3.51
N LYS A 401 -11.61 -21.50 -3.40
CA LYS A 401 -12.94 -21.37 -2.77
C LYS A 401 -12.83 -21.15 -1.25
N THR A 402 -11.72 -21.57 -0.67
CA THR A 402 -11.34 -21.36 0.72
C THR A 402 -9.96 -20.73 0.81
N LEU A 403 -9.66 -20.09 1.94
CA LEU A 403 -8.30 -19.54 2.18
C LEU A 403 -7.26 -20.66 2.13
N LYS A 404 -7.59 -21.83 2.66
CA LYS A 404 -6.71 -23.01 2.64
C LYS A 404 -6.33 -23.42 1.21
N GLU A 405 -7.32 -23.54 0.30
CA GLU A 405 -7.06 -23.88 -1.11
C GLU A 405 -6.19 -22.84 -1.79
N ALA A 406 -6.50 -21.54 -1.61
CA ALA A 406 -5.69 -20.45 -2.16
C ALA A 406 -4.25 -20.54 -1.62
N ARG A 407 -4.08 -20.78 -0.31
CA ARG A 407 -2.78 -20.91 0.34
C ARG A 407 -1.99 -22.09 -0.22
N GLU A 408 -2.56 -23.28 -0.23
CA GLU A 408 -1.89 -24.49 -0.73
C GLU A 408 -1.42 -24.31 -2.17
N LYS A 409 -2.26 -23.70 -3.03
CA LYS A 409 -1.91 -23.40 -4.42
C LYS A 409 -0.76 -22.39 -4.50
N ALA A 410 -0.82 -21.26 -3.74
CA ALA A 410 0.25 -20.25 -3.78
C ALA A 410 1.61 -20.81 -3.38
N TYR A 411 1.66 -21.64 -2.33
CA TYR A 411 2.91 -22.23 -1.85
C TYR A 411 3.46 -23.26 -2.84
N ALA A 412 2.61 -24.14 -3.39
CA ALA A 412 3.01 -25.10 -4.39
C ALA A 412 3.59 -24.42 -5.66
N GLU A 413 3.01 -23.31 -6.06
CA GLU A 413 3.50 -22.54 -7.21
C GLU A 413 4.77 -21.74 -6.89
N MET A 414 4.91 -21.24 -5.66
CA MET A 414 6.11 -20.53 -5.21
C MET A 414 7.35 -21.45 -5.15
N GLU A 415 7.18 -22.75 -4.85
CA GLU A 415 8.26 -23.74 -4.83
C GLU A 415 8.90 -23.96 -6.20
N LYS A 416 8.22 -23.61 -7.29
CA LYS A 416 8.76 -23.71 -8.66
C LYS A 416 9.70 -22.55 -9.02
N VAL A 417 9.61 -21.45 -8.27
CA VAL A 417 10.41 -20.23 -8.51
C VAL A 417 11.70 -20.30 -7.71
N GLU A 418 12.80 -19.93 -8.34
CA GLU A 418 14.12 -19.98 -7.70
C GLU A 418 14.98 -18.76 -8.05
N PHE A 419 15.61 -18.18 -7.03
CA PHE A 419 16.77 -17.30 -7.15
C PHE A 419 17.64 -17.37 -5.88
N THR A 420 18.93 -17.18 -6.01
CA THR A 420 19.87 -17.31 -4.88
C THR A 420 19.52 -16.33 -3.76
N GLY A 421 19.27 -16.86 -2.57
CA GLY A 421 18.89 -16.11 -1.39
C GLY A 421 17.43 -15.74 -1.35
N MET A 422 16.58 -16.40 -2.12
CA MET A 422 15.12 -16.26 -2.04
C MET A 422 14.62 -16.61 -0.64
N TYR A 423 13.69 -15.80 -0.17
CA TYR A 423 12.96 -16.05 1.09
C TYR A 423 11.50 -15.61 0.93
N TYR A 424 10.60 -16.34 1.53
CA TYR A 424 9.19 -15.99 1.73
C TYR A 424 8.72 -16.58 3.07
N ARG A 425 7.72 -15.97 3.67
CA ARG A 425 7.13 -16.47 4.94
C ARG A 425 6.36 -17.77 4.69
N SER A 426 6.40 -18.68 5.66
CA SER A 426 5.69 -19.96 5.59
C SER A 426 4.30 -19.93 6.22
N ASP A 427 3.92 -18.82 6.87
CA ASP A 427 2.72 -18.68 7.66
C ASP A 427 1.64 -17.74 7.05
N ILE A 428 1.84 -17.21 5.84
CA ILE A 428 0.84 -16.38 5.16
C ILE A 428 -0.45 -17.17 4.94
N GLY A 429 -1.59 -16.65 5.43
CA GLY A 429 -2.86 -17.31 5.33
C GLY A 429 -3.00 -18.59 6.18
N LYS A 430 -2.16 -18.77 7.19
CA LYS A 430 -2.31 -19.83 8.19
C LYS A 430 -3.36 -19.41 9.22
N GLU A 431 -4.41 -20.20 9.37
CA GLU A 431 -5.44 -20.05 10.39
C GLU A 431 -4.98 -20.58 11.76
#